data_d8a4583c56097b730c1cd52525b5d093
#
_entry.id   d8a4583c56097b730c1cd52525b5d093
#
_cell.length_a   1.000
_cell.length_b   1.000
_cell.length_c   1.000
_cell.angle_alpha   90.00
_cell.angle_beta   90.00
_cell.angle_gamma   90.00
#
_symmetry.space_group_name_H-M   'P 1'
#
loop_
_entity.id
_entity.type
_entity.pdbx_description
1 polymer ?
#
loop_
_entity_poly.entity_id
_entity_poly.type
_entity_poly.pdbx_seq_one_letter_code
_entity_poly.pdbx_strand_id
1 'polypeptide(L)'
;MNTFYIINVGVSMITNYMNSGKIEKKPVSDNEFWKEKLEDRKFLEEIYEFLKEDPKRNSAEMNSFLRIAEGKPEENEIYLIGTKTPVNEICVRTLERFLKETGYLIYTPKEVSGYFWEAEAYSKEYAEEEFVKDISLLIDRLIYVAKKKKDAGYRVIFIPTGGLKAHVIACAIAGFLTGSPVYYIHEEFNDIVKLPDLFYLPKGREIDLLRELSDKKPRSRGDFKKLQEKYENEIERLEMYGLVELEYGDDMKPYRIRITNKGLLFLENLR
;
A
#
# COMPACT_ATOMS: atom_id res chain seq x y z
N MET A 1 -0.04 -9.56 -19.46
CA MET A 1 1.12 -8.98 -18.73
C MET A 1 1.03 -9.47 -17.30
N ASN A 2 2.04 -10.18 -16.84
CA ASN A 2 2.01 -10.76 -15.50
C ASN A 2 2.02 -9.67 -14.43
N THR A 3 1.24 -9.86 -13.36
CA THR A 3 1.15 -8.90 -12.26
C THR A 3 1.74 -9.51 -10.98
N PHE A 4 2.48 -8.70 -10.25
CA PHE A 4 3.07 -9.05 -8.96
C PHE A 4 2.45 -8.20 -7.87
N TYR A 5 1.81 -8.85 -6.91
CA TYR A 5 1.14 -8.19 -5.80
C TYR A 5 1.97 -8.33 -4.52
N ILE A 6 2.18 -7.22 -3.83
CA ILE A 6 2.80 -7.16 -2.51
C ILE A 6 1.70 -6.80 -1.52
N ILE A 7 1.36 -7.75 -0.64
CA ILE A 7 0.20 -7.65 0.25
C ILE A 7 0.66 -7.72 1.71
N ASN A 8 0.38 -6.70 2.48
CA ASN A 8 0.56 -6.75 3.94
C ASN A 8 -0.54 -7.61 4.57
N VAL A 9 -0.13 -8.54 5.43
CA VAL A 9 -1.02 -9.44 6.16
C VAL A 9 -1.13 -9.03 7.62
N GLY A 10 -2.36 -8.78 8.04
CA GLY A 10 -2.73 -8.55 9.44
C GLY A 10 -3.34 -9.81 10.08
N VAL A 11 -4.16 -9.56 11.08
CA VAL A 11 -4.85 -10.61 11.84
C VAL A 11 -6.37 -10.52 11.71
N SER A 12 -6.85 -9.82 10.68
CA SER A 12 -8.29 -9.58 10.43
C SER A 12 -9.09 -10.87 10.35
N MET A 13 -8.55 -11.89 9.71
CA MET A 13 -9.17 -13.20 9.58
C MET A 13 -9.41 -13.88 10.94
N ILE A 14 -8.41 -13.88 11.81
CA ILE A 14 -8.54 -14.42 13.19
C ILE A 14 -9.55 -13.58 14.01
N THR A 15 -9.49 -12.25 13.89
CA THR A 15 -10.43 -11.36 14.57
C THR A 15 -11.87 -11.63 14.11
N ASN A 16 -12.10 -11.82 12.82
CA ASN A 16 -13.41 -12.16 12.28
C ASN A 16 -13.86 -13.55 12.72
N TYR A 17 -12.96 -14.52 12.80
CA TYR A 17 -13.25 -15.86 13.31
C TYR A 17 -13.67 -15.82 14.79
N MET A 18 -12.95 -15.07 15.63
CA MET A 18 -13.36 -14.85 17.03
C MET A 18 -14.72 -14.14 17.14
N ASN A 19 -14.96 -13.14 16.30
CA ASN A 19 -16.22 -12.40 16.30
C ASN A 19 -17.42 -13.25 15.81
N SER A 20 -17.19 -14.30 15.05
CA SER A 20 -18.20 -15.26 14.65
C SER A 20 -18.62 -16.23 15.78
N GLY A 21 -17.95 -16.19 16.94
CA GLY A 21 -18.22 -17.06 18.07
C GLY A 21 -17.69 -18.50 17.94
N LYS A 22 -16.93 -18.79 16.88
CA LYS A 22 -16.35 -20.14 16.63
C LYS A 22 -15.19 -20.47 17.59
N ILE A 23 -14.59 -19.47 18.24
CA ILE A 23 -13.57 -19.62 19.28
C ILE A 23 -13.75 -18.54 20.36
N GLU A 24 -13.26 -18.81 21.57
CA GLU A 24 -13.18 -17.81 22.64
C GLU A 24 -12.33 -16.60 22.23
N LYS A 25 -12.78 -15.40 22.60
CA LYS A 25 -12.01 -14.18 22.35
C LYS A 25 -10.75 -14.14 23.20
N LYS A 26 -9.61 -14.16 22.55
CA LYS A 26 -8.29 -14.02 23.15
C LYS A 26 -7.56 -12.80 22.57
N PRO A 27 -6.73 -12.12 23.38
CA PRO A 27 -5.86 -11.06 22.84
C PRO A 27 -4.98 -11.61 21.72
N VAL A 28 -4.80 -10.85 20.63
CA VAL A 28 -3.88 -11.23 19.55
C VAL A 28 -2.41 -11.21 19.99
N SER A 29 -2.12 -10.56 21.12
CA SER A 29 -0.81 -10.53 21.78
C SER A 29 -0.54 -11.73 22.69
N ASP A 30 -1.49 -12.65 22.87
CA ASP A 30 -1.30 -13.88 23.64
C ASP A 30 -0.50 -14.91 22.81
N ASN A 31 0.82 -14.70 22.76
CA ASN A 31 1.69 -15.51 21.93
C ASN A 31 1.71 -17.00 22.31
N GLU A 32 1.53 -17.34 23.59
CA GLU A 32 1.51 -18.74 24.03
C GLU A 32 0.27 -19.46 23.50
N PHE A 33 -0.90 -18.87 23.68
CA PHE A 33 -2.15 -19.39 23.15
C PHE A 33 -2.09 -19.59 21.61
N TRP A 34 -1.62 -18.58 20.90
CA TRP A 34 -1.57 -18.64 19.44
C TRP A 34 -0.49 -19.58 18.91
N LYS A 35 0.59 -19.81 19.68
CA LYS A 35 1.61 -20.81 19.35
C LYS A 35 1.03 -22.22 19.41
N GLU A 36 0.24 -22.54 20.46
CA GLU A 36 -0.46 -23.82 20.51
C GLU A 36 -1.44 -24.00 19.32
N LYS A 37 -2.17 -22.92 18.96
CA LYS A 37 -3.08 -22.94 17.82
C LYS A 37 -2.37 -23.08 16.48
N LEU A 38 -1.16 -22.55 16.33
CA LEU A 38 -0.34 -22.70 15.13
C LEU A 38 0.09 -24.17 14.89
N GLU A 39 0.20 -24.97 15.95
CA GLU A 39 0.53 -26.40 15.89
C GLU A 39 -0.73 -27.31 15.80
N ASP A 40 -1.90 -26.77 16.09
CA ASP A 40 -3.18 -27.49 16.04
C ASP A 40 -3.71 -27.61 14.61
N ARG A 41 -3.50 -28.77 13.99
CA ARG A 41 -3.94 -29.04 12.62
C ARG A 41 -5.46 -28.89 12.41
N LYS A 42 -6.25 -29.25 13.44
CA LYS A 42 -7.70 -29.15 13.37
C LYS A 42 -8.12 -27.69 13.33
N PHE A 43 -7.52 -26.88 14.19
CA PHE A 43 -7.76 -25.43 14.21
C PHE A 43 -7.35 -24.78 12.89
N LEU A 44 -6.20 -25.13 12.31
CA LEU A 44 -5.76 -24.60 11.01
C LEU A 44 -6.74 -24.96 9.89
N GLU A 45 -7.33 -26.15 9.92
CA GLU A 45 -8.35 -26.55 8.95
C GLU A 45 -9.65 -25.77 9.15
N GLU A 46 -10.08 -25.56 10.40
CA GLU A 46 -11.26 -24.75 10.72
C GLU A 46 -11.12 -23.29 10.23
N ILE A 47 -9.95 -22.68 10.42
CA ILE A 47 -9.65 -21.32 9.92
C ILE A 47 -9.63 -21.29 8.39
N TYR A 48 -9.08 -22.31 7.77
CA TYR A 48 -9.05 -22.42 6.31
C TYR A 48 -10.47 -22.55 5.71
N GLU A 49 -11.31 -23.41 6.27
CA GLU A 49 -12.70 -23.53 5.84
C GLU A 49 -13.51 -22.26 6.09
N PHE A 50 -13.26 -21.58 7.22
CA PHE A 50 -13.85 -20.27 7.48
C PHE A 50 -13.47 -19.24 6.41
N LEU A 51 -12.19 -19.19 6.01
CA LEU A 51 -11.77 -18.30 4.93
C LEU A 51 -12.49 -18.62 3.62
N LYS A 52 -12.64 -19.90 3.27
CA LYS A 52 -13.31 -20.38 2.04
C LYS A 52 -14.79 -20.05 1.99
N GLU A 53 -15.49 -20.03 3.14
CA GLU A 53 -16.92 -19.68 3.21
C GLU A 53 -17.20 -18.32 2.55
N ASP A 54 -16.40 -17.30 2.85
CA ASP A 54 -16.47 -15.96 2.23
C ASP A 54 -15.12 -15.23 2.38
N PRO A 55 -14.20 -15.40 1.42
CA PRO A 55 -12.86 -14.83 1.52
C PRO A 55 -12.84 -13.30 1.66
N LYS A 56 -13.78 -12.61 0.99
CA LYS A 56 -13.84 -11.14 1.03
C LYS A 56 -14.35 -10.63 2.38
N ARG A 57 -15.27 -11.33 3.00
CA ARG A 57 -15.81 -10.97 4.30
C ARG A 57 -14.87 -11.36 5.43
N ASN A 58 -14.21 -12.49 5.29
CA ASN A 58 -13.47 -13.13 6.38
C ASN A 58 -12.00 -12.68 6.45
N SER A 59 -11.46 -12.06 5.38
CA SER A 59 -10.12 -11.48 5.37
C SER A 59 -10.09 -10.11 4.66
N ALA A 60 -9.57 -9.10 5.33
CA ALA A 60 -9.37 -7.77 4.75
C ALA A 60 -8.40 -7.81 3.56
N GLU A 61 -7.38 -8.65 3.63
CA GLU A 61 -6.40 -8.86 2.57
C GLU A 61 -7.05 -9.44 1.32
N MET A 62 -7.88 -10.48 1.48
CA MET A 62 -8.61 -11.08 0.36
C MET A 62 -9.71 -10.16 -0.15
N ASN A 63 -10.34 -9.37 0.71
CA ASN A 63 -11.28 -8.34 0.27
C ASN A 63 -10.62 -7.35 -0.69
N SER A 64 -9.42 -6.86 -0.34
CA SER A 64 -8.65 -5.95 -1.19
C SER A 64 -8.17 -6.63 -2.47
N PHE A 65 -7.48 -7.76 -2.32
CA PHE A 65 -6.82 -8.44 -3.41
C PHE A 65 -7.81 -8.92 -4.49
N LEU A 66 -8.88 -9.64 -4.09
CA LEU A 66 -9.87 -10.21 -5.02
C LEU A 66 -10.74 -9.18 -5.75
N ARG A 67 -10.64 -7.90 -5.40
CA ARG A 67 -11.29 -6.80 -6.12
C ARG A 67 -10.36 -6.13 -7.14
N ILE A 68 -9.04 -6.29 -6.96
CA ILE A 68 -8.01 -5.65 -7.77
C ILE A 68 -7.40 -6.64 -8.76
N ALA A 69 -7.38 -7.94 -8.40
CA ALA A 69 -6.76 -8.96 -9.23
C ALA A 69 -7.42 -9.04 -10.60
N GLU A 70 -6.60 -8.86 -11.63
CA GLU A 70 -7.00 -8.90 -13.03
C GLU A 70 -6.38 -10.12 -13.72
N GLY A 71 -6.99 -10.59 -14.80
CA GLY A 71 -6.49 -11.71 -15.59
C GLY A 71 -6.71 -13.07 -14.92
N LYS A 72 -5.96 -14.06 -15.38
CA LYS A 72 -6.04 -15.42 -14.83
C LYS A 72 -5.16 -15.58 -13.59
N PRO A 73 -5.53 -16.42 -12.62
CA PRO A 73 -4.74 -16.63 -11.42
C PRO A 73 -3.27 -16.96 -11.68
N GLU A 74 -2.97 -17.82 -12.65
CA GLU A 74 -1.61 -18.22 -13.02
C GLU A 74 -0.74 -17.10 -13.62
N GLU A 75 -1.33 -15.98 -14.01
CA GLU A 75 -0.63 -14.77 -14.47
C GLU A 75 -0.27 -13.84 -13.31
N ASN A 76 -0.74 -14.15 -12.12
CA ASN A 76 -0.60 -13.32 -10.92
C ASN A 76 0.29 -14.01 -9.89
N GLU A 77 1.34 -13.33 -9.48
CA GLU A 77 2.26 -13.80 -8.45
C GLU A 77 2.15 -12.90 -7.21
N ILE A 78 2.07 -13.50 -6.04
CA ILE A 78 1.72 -12.81 -4.79
C ILE A 78 2.83 -13.00 -3.75
N TYR A 79 3.24 -11.89 -3.15
CA TYR A 79 4.11 -11.86 -1.98
C TYR A 79 3.32 -11.38 -0.77
N LEU A 80 3.14 -12.26 0.22
CA LEU A 80 2.50 -11.96 1.50
C LEU A 80 3.56 -11.54 2.52
N ILE A 81 3.36 -10.37 3.14
CA ILE A 81 4.26 -9.82 4.16
C ILE A 81 3.54 -9.85 5.49
N GLY A 82 3.98 -10.67 6.40
CA GLY A 82 3.45 -10.76 7.76
C GLY A 82 4.47 -10.38 8.83
N THR A 83 3.98 -10.28 10.06
CA THR A 83 4.82 -10.21 11.25
C THR A 83 5.10 -11.63 11.79
N LYS A 84 6.21 -11.81 12.51
CA LYS A 84 6.60 -13.12 13.09
C LYS A 84 5.90 -13.42 14.41
N THR A 85 4.64 -13.04 14.52
CA THR A 85 3.82 -13.48 15.63
C THR A 85 3.07 -14.74 15.26
N PRO A 86 2.85 -15.69 16.21
CA PRO A 86 2.14 -16.93 15.90
C PRO A 86 0.78 -16.72 15.25
N VAL A 87 0.01 -15.72 15.73
CA VAL A 87 -1.30 -15.39 15.18
C VAL A 87 -1.22 -14.89 13.73
N ASN A 88 -0.22 -14.10 13.40
CA ASN A 88 -0.03 -13.63 12.02
C ASN A 88 0.46 -14.74 11.10
N GLU A 89 1.32 -15.63 11.61
CA GLU A 89 1.78 -16.80 10.87
C GLU A 89 0.63 -17.75 10.50
N ILE A 90 -0.36 -17.93 11.38
CA ILE A 90 -1.60 -18.64 11.05
C ILE A 90 -2.29 -17.96 9.86
N CYS A 91 -2.43 -16.63 9.89
CA CYS A 91 -3.05 -15.89 8.79
C CYS A 91 -2.27 -16.05 7.47
N VAL A 92 -0.95 -15.86 7.49
CA VAL A 92 -0.12 -15.98 6.28
C VAL A 92 -0.20 -17.38 5.68
N ARG A 93 -0.03 -18.43 6.48
CA ARG A 93 -0.11 -19.83 6.01
C ARG A 93 -1.49 -20.17 5.42
N THR A 94 -2.55 -19.69 6.06
CA THR A 94 -3.91 -19.92 5.57
C THR A 94 -4.17 -19.22 4.25
N LEU A 95 -3.74 -17.95 4.12
CA LEU A 95 -3.85 -17.20 2.87
C LEU A 95 -3.00 -17.79 1.76
N GLU A 96 -1.76 -18.24 2.05
CA GLU A 96 -0.93 -18.91 1.06
C GLU A 96 -1.57 -20.19 0.54
N ARG A 97 -2.14 -21.01 1.42
CA ARG A 97 -2.85 -22.22 1.03
C ARG A 97 -4.04 -21.89 0.13
N PHE A 98 -4.87 -20.96 0.53
CA PHE A 98 -6.04 -20.53 -0.24
C PHE A 98 -5.66 -20.03 -1.63
N LEU A 99 -4.65 -19.16 -1.72
CA LEU A 99 -4.19 -18.61 -2.99
C LEU A 99 -3.59 -19.68 -3.91
N LYS A 100 -2.81 -20.62 -3.37
CA LYS A 100 -2.26 -21.74 -4.14
C LYS A 100 -3.37 -22.65 -4.67
N GLU A 101 -4.36 -23.01 -3.83
CA GLU A 101 -5.47 -23.87 -4.23
C GLU A 101 -6.41 -23.18 -5.25
N THR A 102 -6.44 -21.85 -5.27
CA THR A 102 -7.18 -21.05 -6.27
C THR A 102 -6.35 -20.70 -7.52
N GLY A 103 -5.13 -21.25 -7.64
CA GLY A 103 -4.32 -21.18 -8.85
C GLY A 103 -3.33 -20.00 -8.92
N TYR A 104 -3.24 -19.17 -7.87
CA TYR A 104 -2.27 -18.09 -7.81
C TYR A 104 -0.85 -18.57 -7.49
N LEU A 105 0.15 -17.87 -8.03
CA LEU A 105 1.55 -18.14 -7.74
C LEU A 105 1.98 -17.41 -6.46
N ILE A 106 2.66 -18.12 -5.56
CA ILE A 106 3.19 -17.54 -4.34
C ILE A 106 4.70 -17.33 -4.45
N TYR A 107 5.11 -16.08 -4.26
CA TYR A 107 6.51 -15.71 -4.19
C TYR A 107 7.02 -15.76 -2.74
N THR A 108 8.00 -16.62 -2.50
CA THR A 108 8.66 -16.72 -1.19
C THR A 108 10.14 -16.39 -1.40
N PRO A 109 10.56 -15.13 -1.20
CA PRO A 109 11.95 -14.74 -1.40
C PRO A 109 12.84 -15.35 -0.31
N LYS A 110 13.99 -15.93 -0.72
CA LYS A 110 14.98 -16.45 0.23
C LYS A 110 15.62 -15.33 1.08
N GLU A 111 15.71 -14.14 0.48
CA GLU A 111 16.37 -12.99 1.07
C GLU A 111 15.49 -12.15 2.02
N VAL A 112 14.18 -12.40 2.01
CA VAL A 112 13.19 -11.66 2.82
C VAL A 112 12.36 -12.68 3.58
N SER A 113 12.93 -13.32 4.56
CA SER A 113 12.15 -14.02 5.58
C SER A 113 11.44 -12.97 6.43
N GLY A 114 10.14 -13.16 6.62
CA GLY A 114 9.21 -12.27 7.32
C GLY A 114 9.83 -11.29 8.30
N TYR A 115 9.34 -10.07 8.26
CA TYR A 115 9.86 -8.98 9.06
C TYR A 115 9.37 -9.12 10.50
N PHE A 116 10.27 -9.03 11.46
CA PHE A 116 10.00 -9.36 12.85
C PHE A 116 10.26 -8.18 13.75
N TRP A 117 9.28 -7.81 14.48
CA TRP A 117 9.51 -7.09 15.70
C TRP A 117 9.10 -8.00 16.87
N GLU A 118 10.09 -8.53 17.55
CA GLU A 118 9.92 -9.13 18.87
C GLU A 118 10.03 -8.00 19.90
N ALA A 119 8.89 -7.44 20.29
CA ALA A 119 8.85 -6.37 21.30
C ALA A 119 9.55 -6.76 22.63
N GLU A 120 9.73 -8.06 22.87
CA GLU A 120 10.42 -8.60 24.02
C GLU A 120 11.95 -8.63 23.89
N ALA A 121 12.48 -8.51 22.67
CA ALA A 121 13.92 -8.57 22.41
C ALA A 121 14.63 -7.24 22.63
N TYR A 122 13.90 -6.14 22.74
CA TYR A 122 14.47 -4.81 22.87
C TYR A 122 14.36 -4.27 24.29
N SER A 123 15.47 -3.78 24.86
CA SER A 123 15.40 -2.94 26.04
C SER A 123 14.62 -1.66 25.68
N LYS A 124 13.78 -1.16 26.60
CA LYS A 124 12.99 0.06 26.35
C LYS A 124 13.81 1.26 25.90
N GLU A 125 15.09 1.28 26.25
CA GLU A 125 16.03 2.37 25.98
C GLU A 125 16.48 2.43 24.51
N TYR A 126 16.51 1.29 23.80
CA TYR A 126 16.94 1.20 22.39
C TYR A 126 15.80 0.83 21.42
N ALA A 127 14.61 0.59 21.96
CA ALA A 127 13.48 0.08 21.18
C ALA A 127 13.07 1.03 20.04
N GLU A 128 13.17 2.34 20.24
CA GLU A 128 12.80 3.32 19.21
C GLU A 128 13.81 3.33 18.06
N GLU A 129 15.12 3.35 18.35
CA GLU A 129 16.16 3.38 17.31
C GLU A 129 16.16 2.10 16.48
N GLU A 130 16.01 0.95 17.12
CA GLU A 130 15.94 -0.34 16.44
C GLU A 130 14.67 -0.48 15.61
N PHE A 131 13.52 0.00 16.11
CA PHE A 131 12.28 0.03 15.35
C PHE A 131 12.41 0.88 14.07
N VAL A 132 12.99 2.09 14.16
CA VAL A 132 13.23 2.96 12.98
C VAL A 132 14.14 2.27 11.97
N LYS A 133 15.21 1.62 12.46
CA LYS A 133 16.15 0.86 11.62
C LYS A 133 15.46 -0.30 10.91
N ASP A 134 14.61 -1.00 11.63
CA ASP A 134 13.86 -2.12 11.11
C ASP A 134 12.86 -1.71 10.05
N ILE A 135 12.12 -0.63 10.25
CA ILE A 135 11.20 -0.10 9.23
C ILE A 135 11.97 0.36 7.98
N SER A 136 13.13 0.99 8.16
CA SER A 136 13.99 1.39 7.04
C SER A 136 14.45 0.18 6.22
N LEU A 137 14.86 -0.90 6.88
CA LEU A 137 15.23 -2.16 6.23
C LEU A 137 14.05 -2.81 5.50
N LEU A 138 12.85 -2.75 6.08
CA LEU A 138 11.64 -3.26 5.42
C LEU A 138 11.37 -2.50 4.13
N ILE A 139 11.39 -1.16 4.16
CA ILE A 139 11.20 -0.32 2.97
C ILE A 139 12.23 -0.68 1.89
N ASP A 140 13.51 -0.76 2.25
CA ASP A 140 14.58 -1.08 1.30
C ASP A 140 14.39 -2.45 0.64
N ARG A 141 14.03 -3.47 1.42
CA ARG A 141 13.75 -4.81 0.91
C ARG A 141 12.54 -4.85 -0.02
N LEU A 142 11.47 -4.12 0.31
CA LEU A 142 10.28 -4.01 -0.53
C LEU A 142 10.61 -3.33 -1.87
N ILE A 143 11.42 -2.27 -1.83
CA ILE A 143 11.92 -1.60 -3.04
C ILE A 143 12.74 -2.57 -3.88
N TYR A 144 13.65 -3.34 -3.26
CA TYR A 144 14.47 -4.32 -3.96
C TYR A 144 13.61 -5.37 -4.69
N VAL A 145 12.63 -5.97 -3.99
CA VAL A 145 11.74 -6.98 -4.57
C VAL A 145 10.92 -6.39 -5.71
N ALA A 146 10.36 -5.20 -5.50
CA ALA A 146 9.56 -4.52 -6.52
C ALA A 146 10.37 -4.21 -7.79
N LYS A 147 11.59 -3.68 -7.63
CA LYS A 147 12.50 -3.42 -8.78
C LYS A 147 12.84 -4.72 -9.51
N LYS A 148 13.27 -5.76 -8.79
CA LYS A 148 13.59 -7.07 -9.39
C LYS A 148 12.43 -7.63 -10.22
N LYS A 149 11.19 -7.48 -9.75
CA LYS A 149 10.00 -7.92 -10.49
C LYS A 149 9.66 -7.03 -11.69
N LYS A 150 9.83 -5.72 -11.57
CA LYS A 150 9.68 -4.81 -12.71
C LYS A 150 10.70 -5.09 -13.81
N ASP A 151 11.96 -5.33 -13.45
CA ASP A 151 13.02 -5.69 -14.39
C ASP A 151 12.74 -7.03 -15.10
N ALA A 152 12.02 -7.93 -14.42
CA ALA A 152 11.51 -9.17 -15.01
C ALA A 152 10.20 -9.01 -15.83
N GLY A 153 9.72 -7.78 -16.04
CA GLY A 153 8.57 -7.46 -16.88
C GLY A 153 7.21 -7.57 -16.19
N TYR A 154 7.16 -7.67 -14.86
CA TYR A 154 5.90 -7.66 -14.11
C TYR A 154 5.38 -6.24 -13.88
N ARG A 155 4.06 -6.08 -13.92
CA ARG A 155 3.38 -4.95 -13.28
C ARG A 155 3.37 -5.20 -11.77
N VAL A 156 3.94 -4.29 -10.97
CA VAL A 156 3.97 -4.43 -9.50
C VAL A 156 2.90 -3.57 -8.87
N ILE A 157 2.12 -4.14 -7.95
CA ILE A 157 1.03 -3.48 -7.22
C ILE A 157 1.21 -3.72 -5.72
N PHE A 158 1.05 -2.68 -4.91
CA PHE A 158 1.10 -2.75 -3.45
C PHE A 158 -0.30 -2.67 -2.85
N ILE A 159 -0.57 -3.53 -1.85
CA ILE A 159 -1.85 -3.59 -1.13
C ILE A 159 -1.57 -3.55 0.38
N PRO A 160 -1.36 -2.36 0.97
CA PRO A 160 -1.09 -2.17 2.39
C PRO A 160 -2.38 -2.21 3.22
N THR A 161 -3.11 -3.33 3.23
CA THR A 161 -4.43 -3.41 3.87
C THR A 161 -4.37 -3.85 5.32
N GLY A 162 -3.54 -4.83 5.65
CA GLY A 162 -3.49 -5.46 6.98
C GLY A 162 -2.14 -5.30 7.69
N GLY A 163 -2.09 -5.68 8.96
CA GLY A 163 -0.87 -5.72 9.76
C GLY A 163 -0.63 -4.52 10.67
N LEU A 164 0.58 -4.42 11.21
CA LEU A 164 0.98 -3.28 12.02
C LEU A 164 0.97 -1.99 11.21
N LYS A 165 0.50 -0.90 11.78
CA LYS A 165 0.42 0.41 11.10
C LYS A 165 1.73 0.83 10.46
N ALA A 166 2.87 0.60 11.14
CA ALA A 166 4.19 0.89 10.60
C ALA A 166 4.52 0.09 9.32
N HIS A 167 4.12 -1.20 9.26
CA HIS A 167 4.29 -2.03 8.07
C HIS A 167 3.40 -1.58 6.92
N VAL A 168 2.16 -1.18 7.21
CA VAL A 168 1.23 -0.59 6.23
C VAL A 168 1.83 0.67 5.61
N ILE A 169 2.36 1.57 6.46
CA ILE A 169 3.04 2.80 6.02
C ILE A 169 4.29 2.48 5.20
N ALA A 170 5.15 1.57 5.67
CA ALA A 170 6.37 1.15 4.96
C ALA A 170 6.05 0.57 3.57
N CYS A 171 5.01 -0.26 3.48
CA CYS A 171 4.54 -0.85 2.23
C CYS A 171 4.03 0.23 1.25
N ALA A 172 3.25 1.20 1.74
CA ALA A 172 2.78 2.32 0.92
C ALA A 172 3.94 3.18 0.42
N ILE A 173 4.90 3.54 1.30
CA ILE A 173 6.10 4.30 0.95
C ILE A 173 6.90 3.58 -0.13
N ALA A 174 7.17 2.27 0.03
CA ALA A 174 7.89 1.48 -0.97
C ALA A 174 7.15 1.46 -2.33
N GLY A 175 5.83 1.36 -2.32
CA GLY A 175 4.99 1.47 -3.51
C GLY A 175 5.21 2.81 -4.23
N PHE A 176 5.09 3.91 -3.52
CA PHE A 176 5.29 5.25 -4.08
C PHE A 176 6.72 5.46 -4.59
N LEU A 177 7.75 5.08 -3.81
CA LEU A 177 9.16 5.23 -4.22
C LEU A 177 9.52 4.40 -5.46
N THR A 178 8.82 3.30 -5.69
CA THR A 178 9.01 2.48 -6.88
C THR A 178 8.12 2.89 -8.06
N GLY A 179 7.25 3.91 -7.92
CA GLY A 179 6.26 4.29 -8.91
C GLY A 179 5.30 3.13 -9.23
N SER A 180 4.93 2.37 -8.21
CA SER A 180 3.96 1.28 -8.31
C SER A 180 2.61 1.72 -7.76
N PRO A 181 1.47 1.32 -8.37
CA PRO A 181 0.16 1.60 -7.82
C PRO A 181 0.02 1.05 -6.40
N VAL A 182 -0.55 1.86 -5.50
CA VAL A 182 -0.87 1.49 -4.13
C VAL A 182 -2.38 1.51 -3.97
N TYR A 183 -2.97 0.37 -3.61
CA TYR A 183 -4.42 0.25 -3.42
C TYR A 183 -4.75 -0.01 -1.97
N TYR A 184 -5.82 0.62 -1.52
CA TYR A 184 -6.32 0.57 -0.16
C TYR A 184 -7.84 0.37 -0.18
N ILE A 185 -8.39 -0.40 0.77
CA ILE A 185 -9.84 -0.43 1.00
C ILE A 185 -10.20 0.60 2.06
N HIS A 186 -11.14 1.47 1.74
CA HIS A 186 -11.72 2.38 2.70
C HIS A 186 -12.78 1.64 3.52
N GLU A 187 -12.60 1.57 4.84
CA GLU A 187 -13.44 0.78 5.73
C GLU A 187 -14.90 1.22 5.72
N GLU A 188 -15.16 2.54 5.67
CA GLU A 188 -16.51 3.10 5.66
C GLU A 188 -17.25 2.89 4.33
N PHE A 189 -16.56 3.06 3.20
CA PHE A 189 -17.17 2.93 1.88
C PHE A 189 -17.08 1.51 1.33
N ASN A 190 -16.29 0.66 1.97
CA ASN A 190 -15.99 -0.70 1.52
C ASN A 190 -15.65 -0.75 0.02
N ASP A 191 -14.93 0.27 -0.46
CA ASP A 191 -14.51 0.41 -1.84
C ASP A 191 -12.99 0.51 -1.98
N ILE A 192 -12.51 0.11 -3.16
CA ILE A 192 -11.08 0.18 -3.49
C ILE A 192 -10.72 1.61 -3.86
N VAL A 193 -9.74 2.15 -3.17
CA VAL A 193 -9.16 3.45 -3.46
C VAL A 193 -7.73 3.25 -3.93
N LYS A 194 -7.41 3.70 -5.14
CA LYS A 194 -6.02 3.89 -5.55
C LYS A 194 -5.50 5.14 -4.86
N LEU A 195 -4.48 4.99 -4.01
CA LEU A 195 -3.84 6.15 -3.39
C LEU A 195 -3.15 7.00 -4.45
N PRO A 196 -3.21 8.35 -4.34
CA PRO A 196 -2.53 9.23 -5.29
C PRO A 196 -1.02 9.03 -5.21
N ASP A 197 -0.34 9.16 -6.34
CA ASP A 197 1.12 9.06 -6.40
C ASP A 197 1.74 10.24 -5.61
N LEU A 198 2.18 9.97 -4.36
CA LEU A 198 2.70 11.02 -3.46
C LEU A 198 4.03 11.61 -3.97
N PHE A 199 4.76 10.85 -4.77
CA PHE A 199 6.07 11.23 -5.33
C PHE A 199 5.99 11.46 -6.84
N TYR A 200 4.92 12.16 -7.29
CA TYR A 200 4.92 12.65 -8.64
C TYR A 200 6.07 13.64 -8.83
N LEU A 201 6.96 13.31 -9.75
CA LEU A 201 8.10 14.15 -10.11
C LEU A 201 7.81 14.86 -11.43
N PRO A 202 7.44 16.13 -11.41
CA PRO A 202 7.29 16.95 -12.62
C PRO A 202 8.53 16.90 -13.49
N LYS A 203 8.35 16.93 -14.81
CA LYS A 203 9.44 16.86 -15.79
C LYS A 203 9.24 17.87 -16.92
N GLY A 204 10.33 18.34 -17.50
CA GLY A 204 10.30 19.21 -18.66
C GLY A 204 9.37 20.41 -18.48
N ARG A 205 8.37 20.57 -19.33
CA ARG A 205 7.44 21.71 -19.35
C ARG A 205 6.62 21.88 -18.05
N GLU A 206 6.42 20.83 -17.28
CA GLU A 206 5.76 20.92 -15.98
C GLU A 206 6.62 21.69 -14.98
N ILE A 207 7.93 21.47 -14.98
CA ILE A 207 8.89 22.25 -14.17
C ILE A 207 8.91 23.71 -14.63
N ASP A 208 8.86 23.95 -15.93
CA ASP A 208 8.85 25.30 -16.47
C ASP A 208 7.59 26.07 -16.02
N LEU A 209 6.41 25.43 -16.05
CA LEU A 209 5.18 26.01 -15.54
C LEU A 209 5.26 26.30 -14.03
N LEU A 210 5.78 25.37 -13.23
CA LEU A 210 5.96 25.60 -11.80
C LEU A 210 6.91 26.77 -11.51
N ARG A 211 7.97 26.92 -12.29
CA ARG A 211 8.89 28.08 -12.20
C ARG A 211 8.20 29.40 -12.57
N GLU A 212 7.37 29.41 -13.62
CA GLU A 212 6.58 30.59 -13.98
C GLU A 212 5.58 31.00 -12.88
N LEU A 213 5.15 30.06 -12.03
CA LEU A 213 4.23 30.29 -10.90
C LEU A 213 4.93 30.47 -9.56
N SER A 214 6.27 30.45 -9.51
CA SER A 214 7.05 30.40 -8.25
C SER A 214 6.93 31.63 -7.36
N ASP A 215 6.41 32.76 -7.87
CA ASP A 215 6.16 33.99 -7.11
C ASP A 215 4.93 33.93 -6.18
N LYS A 216 4.22 32.78 -6.13
CA LYS A 216 3.01 32.51 -5.33
C LYS A 216 1.81 33.40 -5.64
N LYS A 217 1.87 34.26 -6.64
CA LYS A 217 0.77 35.15 -6.99
C LYS A 217 -0.24 34.43 -7.88
N PRO A 218 -1.54 34.47 -7.55
CA PRO A 218 -2.56 33.99 -8.47
C PRO A 218 -2.48 34.74 -9.81
N ARG A 219 -2.51 34.03 -10.91
CA ARG A 219 -2.50 34.65 -12.24
C ARG A 219 -3.85 35.28 -12.54
N SER A 220 -3.82 36.46 -13.16
CA SER A 220 -5.04 37.10 -13.66
C SER A 220 -5.75 36.21 -14.70
N ARG A 221 -7.03 36.42 -14.94
CA ARG A 221 -7.80 35.66 -15.93
C ARG A 221 -7.16 35.68 -17.32
N GLY A 222 -6.57 36.81 -17.72
CA GLY A 222 -5.89 36.95 -19.01
C GLY A 222 -4.57 36.20 -19.08
N ASP A 223 -3.79 36.22 -18.00
CA ASP A 223 -2.52 35.49 -17.91
C ASP A 223 -2.75 33.97 -17.80
N PHE A 224 -3.80 33.57 -17.05
CA PHE A 224 -4.17 32.16 -16.97
C PHE A 224 -4.55 31.60 -18.34
N LYS A 225 -5.31 32.34 -19.15
CA LYS A 225 -5.66 31.91 -20.50
C LYS A 225 -4.42 31.65 -21.38
N LYS A 226 -3.42 32.53 -21.29
CA LYS A 226 -2.13 32.32 -22.01
C LYS A 226 -1.38 31.09 -21.51
N LEU A 227 -1.38 30.85 -20.19
CA LEU A 227 -0.79 29.64 -19.61
C LEU A 227 -1.55 28.39 -20.04
N GLN A 228 -2.87 28.43 -20.10
CA GLN A 228 -3.71 27.33 -20.54
C GLN A 228 -3.43 26.96 -22.01
N GLU A 229 -3.32 27.95 -22.89
CA GLU A 229 -2.96 27.75 -24.30
C GLU A 229 -1.54 27.13 -24.44
N LYS A 230 -0.63 27.45 -23.52
CA LYS A 230 0.77 27.00 -23.56
C LYS A 230 0.97 25.64 -22.87
N TYR A 231 0.22 25.34 -21.78
CA TYR A 231 0.49 24.24 -20.84
C TYR A 231 -0.76 23.42 -20.48
N GLU A 232 -1.73 23.24 -21.37
CA GLU A 232 -3.02 22.61 -21.08
C GLU A 232 -2.88 21.26 -20.33
N ASN A 233 -2.13 20.32 -20.91
CA ASN A 233 -1.93 18.99 -20.33
C ASN A 233 -1.08 19.00 -19.05
N GLU A 234 -0.15 19.94 -18.94
CA GLU A 234 0.71 20.10 -17.77
C GLU A 234 -0.10 20.64 -16.58
N ILE A 235 -1.02 21.59 -16.82
CA ILE A 235 -1.90 22.15 -15.80
C ILE A 235 -2.77 21.07 -15.18
N GLU A 236 -3.46 20.27 -16.00
CA GLU A 236 -4.32 19.19 -15.52
C GLU A 236 -3.55 18.17 -14.64
N ARG A 237 -2.35 17.78 -15.09
CA ARG A 237 -1.52 16.86 -14.30
C ARG A 237 -1.03 17.46 -13.00
N LEU A 238 -0.53 18.68 -13.04
CA LEU A 238 -0.03 19.35 -11.83
C LEU A 238 -1.15 19.62 -10.81
N GLU A 239 -2.37 19.91 -11.27
CA GLU A 239 -3.54 20.03 -10.40
C GLU A 239 -3.91 18.68 -9.79
N MET A 240 -3.98 17.60 -10.59
CA MET A 240 -4.28 16.24 -10.12
C MET A 240 -3.33 15.80 -8.99
N TYR A 241 -2.06 16.19 -9.07
CA TYR A 241 -1.06 15.89 -8.04
C TYR A 241 -0.92 16.98 -6.96
N GLY A 242 -1.77 17.98 -7.00
CA GLY A 242 -1.81 19.05 -5.99
C GLY A 242 -0.58 19.95 -5.96
N LEU A 243 0.12 20.11 -7.10
CA LEU A 243 1.28 21.01 -7.23
C LEU A 243 0.88 22.41 -7.66
N VAL A 244 -0.26 22.53 -8.32
CA VAL A 244 -0.96 23.79 -8.58
C VAL A 244 -2.40 23.68 -8.11
N GLU A 245 -3.04 24.82 -7.92
CA GLU A 245 -4.44 24.93 -7.53
C GLU A 245 -5.14 25.84 -8.52
N LEU A 246 -6.30 25.39 -9.01
CA LEU A 246 -7.17 26.17 -9.88
C LEU A 246 -8.34 26.76 -9.08
N GLU A 247 -8.70 28.00 -9.37
CA GLU A 247 -9.95 28.62 -8.90
C GLU A 247 -10.99 28.51 -10.01
N TYR A 248 -12.20 28.03 -9.66
CA TYR A 248 -13.29 27.80 -10.58
C TYR A 248 -14.37 28.85 -10.41
N GLY A 249 -14.96 29.32 -11.50
CA GLY A 249 -16.13 30.18 -11.49
C GLY A 249 -17.44 29.43 -11.30
N ASP A 250 -18.56 30.16 -11.27
CA ASP A 250 -19.91 29.61 -11.14
C ASP A 250 -20.27 28.67 -12.33
N ASP A 251 -19.63 28.87 -13.48
CA ASP A 251 -19.77 28.03 -14.67
C ASP A 251 -18.86 26.77 -14.66
N MET A 252 -18.26 26.47 -13.51
CA MET A 252 -17.31 25.37 -13.31
C MET A 252 -16.08 25.42 -14.25
N LYS A 253 -15.76 26.59 -14.82
CA LYS A 253 -14.55 26.77 -15.61
C LYS A 253 -13.45 27.39 -14.78
N PRO A 254 -12.22 26.89 -14.88
CA PRO A 254 -11.10 27.49 -14.18
C PRO A 254 -10.80 28.88 -14.77
N TYR A 255 -10.51 29.84 -13.88
CA TYR A 255 -10.21 31.21 -14.29
C TYR A 255 -8.91 31.77 -13.68
N ARG A 256 -8.33 31.04 -12.70
CA ARG A 256 -7.05 31.38 -12.09
C ARG A 256 -6.25 30.14 -11.74
N ILE A 257 -4.94 30.32 -11.65
CA ILE A 257 -3.99 29.29 -11.23
C ILE A 257 -2.98 29.87 -10.27
N ARG A 258 -2.60 29.08 -9.26
CA ARG A 258 -1.45 29.38 -8.39
C ARG A 258 -0.67 28.11 -8.07
N ILE A 259 0.61 28.26 -7.71
CA ILE A 259 1.42 27.17 -7.19
C ILE A 259 1.05 26.89 -5.73
N THR A 260 1.01 25.61 -5.35
CA THR A 260 0.79 25.19 -3.97
C THR A 260 2.10 25.16 -3.17
N ASN A 261 2.01 25.01 -1.84
CA ASN A 261 3.20 24.81 -1.00
C ASN A 261 3.96 23.53 -1.38
N LYS A 262 3.26 22.47 -1.81
CA LYS A 262 3.86 21.25 -2.33
C LYS A 262 4.65 21.49 -3.62
N GLY A 263 4.11 22.27 -4.54
CA GLY A 263 4.79 22.66 -5.78
C GLY A 263 6.05 23.49 -5.52
N LEU A 264 6.01 24.40 -4.54
CA LEU A 264 7.18 25.19 -4.15
C LEU A 264 8.28 24.34 -3.51
N LEU A 265 7.90 23.48 -2.55
CA LEU A 265 8.83 22.55 -1.91
C LEU A 265 9.52 21.65 -2.96
N PHE A 266 8.78 21.23 -3.98
CA PHE A 266 9.37 20.50 -5.09
C PHE A 266 10.44 21.31 -5.83
N LEU A 267 10.16 22.58 -6.16
CA LEU A 267 11.14 23.45 -6.83
C LEU A 267 12.38 23.74 -5.98
N GLU A 268 12.21 23.85 -4.66
CA GLU A 268 13.31 24.05 -3.71
C GLU A 268 14.27 22.85 -3.68
N ASN A 269 13.73 21.64 -3.77
CA ASN A 269 14.49 20.39 -3.77
C ASN A 269 15.18 20.08 -5.15
N LEU A 270 14.86 20.83 -6.20
CA LEU A 270 15.54 20.73 -7.50
C LEU A 270 16.85 21.54 -7.57
N ARG A 271 17.14 22.36 -6.54
CA ARG A 271 18.38 23.14 -6.44
C ARG A 271 19.46 22.34 -5.76
#